data_b9da2dbe761b1758c058214dc83e25ee
#
_entry.id   b9da2dbe761b1758c058214dc83e25ee
#
_cell.length_a   1.000
_cell.length_b   1.000
_cell.length_c   1.000
_cell.angle_alpha   90.00
_cell.angle_beta   90.00
_cell.angle_gamma   90.00
#
_symmetry.space_group_name_H-M   'P 1'
#
loop_
_entity.id
_entity.type
_entity.pdbx_description
1 polymer ?
#
loop_
_entity_poly.entity_id
_entity_poly.type
_entity_poly.pdbx_seq_one_letter_code
_entity_poly.pdbx_strand_id
1 'polypeptide(L)'
;MDLFEEIVRMRRAGQRGALATIVHTNGSIPSFESSRMLVRDDGTFLGTVGGGCVEAEVWAAAKDVIAGEHPRKMTFNLNNDAAYDSGLICGGTLEIFVEPILPQPMLYLFGGGHVSTAAAHVAHQAGFAIGIVDDREAFANPERFPMATEIHASYDEAFEKLRPNASSYVVIVTRGHKDDMRVLAWAVNTEARYIGMIGSKRKVLSVYRALEKEGFPAVKFERVHAPVGLEIGALTPEEIAVSIVAELIAVRRGAAKAPHKAVRLSQAAALPQD
;
A
#
# COMPACT_ATOMS: atom_id res chain seq x y z
N MET A 1 -15.52 -4.16 -22.59
CA MET A 1 -15.31 -3.81 -21.17
C MET A 1 -14.86 -2.36 -21.17
N ASP A 2 -15.56 -1.53 -20.44
CA ASP A 2 -15.22 -0.10 -20.29
C ASP A 2 -13.90 0.05 -19.52
N LEU A 3 -13.06 1.00 -19.93
CA LEU A 3 -11.75 1.24 -19.33
C LEU A 3 -11.88 1.63 -17.84
N PHE A 4 -12.89 2.43 -17.51
CA PHE A 4 -13.12 2.85 -16.13
C PHE A 4 -13.68 1.73 -15.26
N GLU A 5 -14.52 0.85 -15.82
CA GLU A 5 -14.97 -0.37 -15.13
C GLU A 5 -13.78 -1.27 -14.80
N GLU A 6 -12.83 -1.40 -15.74
CA GLU A 6 -11.61 -2.18 -15.51
C GLU A 6 -10.73 -1.55 -14.42
N ILE A 7 -10.56 -0.22 -14.39
CA ILE A 7 -9.85 0.47 -13.31
C ILE A 7 -10.51 0.17 -11.95
N VAL A 8 -11.84 0.24 -11.87
CA VAL A 8 -12.56 -0.05 -10.63
C VAL A 8 -12.35 -1.51 -10.21
N ARG A 9 -12.43 -2.44 -11.16
CA ARG A 9 -12.19 -3.87 -10.92
C ARG A 9 -10.77 -4.11 -10.39
N MET A 10 -9.76 -3.55 -11.06
CA MET A 10 -8.35 -3.66 -10.68
C MET A 10 -8.11 -3.14 -9.25
N ARG A 11 -8.61 -1.94 -8.94
CA ARG A 11 -8.46 -1.34 -7.61
C ARG A 11 -9.07 -2.19 -6.49
N ARG A 12 -10.25 -2.79 -6.75
CA ARG A 12 -10.91 -3.70 -5.80
C ARG A 12 -10.17 -5.03 -5.65
N ALA A 13 -9.56 -5.51 -6.74
CA ALA A 13 -8.76 -6.74 -6.75
C ALA A 13 -7.34 -6.57 -6.20
N GLY A 14 -6.97 -5.38 -5.70
CA GLY A 14 -5.62 -5.10 -5.20
C GLY A 14 -4.57 -5.01 -6.31
N GLN A 15 -4.98 -4.87 -7.58
CA GLN A 15 -4.09 -4.79 -8.73
C GLN A 15 -3.64 -3.35 -9.00
N ARG A 16 -2.41 -3.19 -9.48
CA ARG A 16 -1.83 -1.91 -9.90
C ARG A 16 -1.85 -1.76 -11.41
N GLY A 17 -1.80 -0.52 -11.87
CA GLY A 17 -1.67 -0.18 -13.26
C GLY A 17 -1.25 1.28 -13.44
N ALA A 18 -1.20 1.73 -14.69
CA ALA A 18 -1.04 3.13 -15.04
C ALA A 18 -2.02 3.49 -16.16
N LEU A 19 -2.60 4.67 -16.06
CA LEU A 19 -3.47 5.25 -17.08
C LEU A 19 -2.72 6.33 -17.85
N ALA A 20 -2.52 6.12 -19.13
CA ALA A 20 -2.01 7.13 -20.05
C ALA A 20 -3.18 7.83 -20.74
N THR A 21 -3.20 9.16 -20.70
CA THR A 21 -4.23 10.00 -21.34
C THR A 21 -3.57 11.04 -22.24
N ILE A 22 -4.03 11.17 -23.48
CA ILE A 22 -3.65 12.28 -24.36
C ILE A 22 -4.31 13.54 -23.81
N VAL A 23 -3.51 14.49 -23.37
CA VAL A 23 -3.96 15.74 -22.75
C VAL A 23 -3.86 16.95 -23.68
N HIS A 24 -3.04 16.86 -24.73
CA HIS A 24 -2.92 17.91 -25.74
C HIS A 24 -2.46 17.34 -27.07
N THR A 25 -2.99 17.91 -28.16
CA THR A 25 -2.63 17.56 -29.53
C THR A 25 -2.51 18.84 -30.38
N ASN A 26 -1.51 18.88 -31.25
CA ASN A 26 -1.35 19.96 -32.21
C ASN A 26 -0.84 19.40 -33.55
N GLY A 27 -1.48 19.76 -34.66
CA GLY A 27 -1.17 19.27 -36.00
C GLY A 27 -1.93 17.99 -36.38
N SER A 28 -1.45 17.31 -37.45
CA SER A 28 -2.10 16.09 -37.95
C SER A 28 -1.53 14.86 -37.23
N ILE A 29 -2.32 14.28 -36.32
CA ILE A 29 -1.95 13.11 -35.51
C ILE A 29 -3.00 11.99 -35.67
N PRO A 30 -2.61 10.72 -35.55
CA PRO A 30 -3.52 9.57 -35.72
C PRO A 30 -4.47 9.33 -34.56
N SER A 31 -4.51 10.23 -33.57
CA SER A 31 -5.32 10.09 -32.37
C SER A 31 -5.96 11.41 -31.97
N PHE A 32 -6.77 11.44 -30.95
CA PHE A 32 -7.50 12.62 -30.48
C PHE A 32 -7.31 12.81 -28.97
N GLU A 33 -7.52 14.04 -28.51
CA GLU A 33 -7.53 14.36 -27.07
C GLU A 33 -8.51 13.45 -26.32
N SER A 34 -8.14 13.09 -25.09
CA SER A 34 -8.86 12.13 -24.26
C SER A 34 -8.77 10.66 -24.68
N SER A 35 -8.01 10.29 -25.73
CA SER A 35 -7.65 8.88 -25.96
C SER A 35 -6.86 8.35 -24.79
N ARG A 36 -7.13 7.10 -24.38
CA ARG A 36 -6.56 6.49 -23.18
C ARG A 36 -6.06 5.09 -23.42
N MET A 37 -4.99 4.77 -22.68
CA MET A 37 -4.41 3.42 -22.61
C MET A 37 -4.16 3.08 -21.15
N LEU A 38 -4.77 2.01 -20.68
CA LEU A 38 -4.54 1.44 -19.34
C LEU A 38 -3.52 0.31 -19.47
N VAL A 39 -2.40 0.43 -18.81
CA VAL A 39 -1.37 -0.62 -18.69
C VAL A 39 -1.48 -1.25 -17.31
N ARG A 40 -1.55 -2.59 -17.24
CA ARG A 40 -1.59 -3.34 -16.00
C ARG A 40 -0.19 -3.74 -15.53
N ASP A 41 -0.06 -4.10 -14.28
CA ASP A 41 1.23 -4.52 -13.67
C ASP A 41 1.84 -5.78 -14.36
N ASP A 42 0.98 -6.65 -14.92
CA ASP A 42 1.41 -7.80 -15.72
C ASP A 42 1.88 -7.45 -17.16
N GLY A 43 1.83 -6.16 -17.52
CA GLY A 43 2.22 -5.62 -18.81
C GLY A 43 1.15 -5.72 -19.90
N THR A 44 -0.03 -6.30 -19.62
CA THR A 44 -1.16 -6.23 -20.54
C THR A 44 -1.77 -4.85 -20.57
N PHE A 45 -2.45 -4.47 -21.65
CA PHE A 45 -3.06 -3.14 -21.76
C PHE A 45 -4.45 -3.18 -22.39
N LEU A 46 -5.20 -2.09 -22.20
CA LEU A 46 -6.53 -1.85 -22.75
C LEU A 46 -6.61 -0.41 -23.28
N GLY A 47 -7.21 -0.23 -24.46
CA GLY A 47 -7.27 1.09 -25.12
C GLY A 47 -6.03 1.39 -25.93
N THR A 48 -5.91 2.64 -26.41
CA THR A 48 -4.80 3.08 -27.28
C THR A 48 -4.54 4.57 -27.15
N VAL A 49 -3.29 4.97 -27.43
CA VAL A 49 -2.87 6.38 -27.55
C VAL A 49 -2.35 6.70 -28.97
N GLY A 50 -2.71 5.86 -29.96
CA GLY A 50 -2.40 6.13 -31.36
C GLY A 50 -1.53 5.08 -32.06
N GLY A 51 -1.08 4.05 -31.32
CA GLY A 51 -0.28 2.95 -31.89
C GLY A 51 1.20 3.29 -32.13
N GLY A 52 1.91 2.30 -32.70
CA GLY A 52 3.29 2.48 -33.14
C GLY A 52 4.31 2.74 -32.03
N CYS A 53 5.36 3.51 -32.35
CA CYS A 53 6.46 3.82 -31.44
C CYS A 53 6.00 4.59 -30.20
N VAL A 54 5.02 5.52 -30.34
CA VAL A 54 4.45 6.28 -29.21
C VAL A 54 3.86 5.37 -28.16
N GLU A 55 3.08 4.37 -28.59
CA GLU A 55 2.44 3.41 -27.69
C GLU A 55 3.47 2.52 -26.97
N ALA A 56 4.54 2.13 -27.64
CA ALA A 56 5.63 1.37 -27.04
C ALA A 56 6.38 2.18 -25.95
N GLU A 57 6.67 3.46 -26.21
CA GLU A 57 7.31 4.33 -25.22
C GLU A 57 6.40 4.64 -24.05
N VAL A 58 5.10 4.86 -24.29
CA VAL A 58 4.10 5.07 -23.24
C VAL A 58 3.96 3.81 -22.37
N TRP A 59 3.96 2.63 -22.98
CA TRP A 59 3.95 1.36 -22.25
C TRP A 59 5.18 1.17 -21.36
N ALA A 60 6.38 1.50 -21.87
CA ALA A 60 7.59 1.47 -21.05
C ALA A 60 7.53 2.46 -19.89
N ALA A 61 7.12 3.71 -20.15
CA ALA A 61 6.94 4.73 -19.12
C ALA A 61 5.87 4.35 -18.08
N ALA A 62 4.81 3.67 -18.49
CA ALA A 62 3.76 3.19 -17.60
C ALA A 62 4.30 2.19 -16.58
N LYS A 63 5.25 1.31 -16.95
CA LYS A 63 5.91 0.41 -16.00
C LYS A 63 6.70 1.16 -14.94
N ASP A 64 7.43 2.20 -15.34
CA ASP A 64 8.18 3.06 -14.39
C ASP A 64 7.21 3.79 -13.44
N VAL A 65 6.07 4.28 -13.95
CA VAL A 65 5.01 4.94 -13.18
C VAL A 65 4.37 3.96 -12.20
N ILE A 66 4.11 2.72 -12.60
CA ILE A 66 3.58 1.67 -11.70
C ILE A 66 4.58 1.36 -10.57
N ALA A 67 5.86 1.23 -10.90
CA ALA A 67 6.90 0.91 -9.93
C ALA A 67 7.18 2.07 -8.97
N GLY A 68 7.25 3.31 -9.50
CA GLY A 68 7.56 4.51 -8.73
C GLY A 68 6.36 5.15 -8.02
N GLU A 69 5.13 4.79 -8.40
CA GLU A 69 3.87 5.38 -7.90
C GLU A 69 3.78 6.91 -8.10
N HIS A 70 4.52 7.45 -9.04
CA HIS A 70 4.53 8.89 -9.39
C HIS A 70 4.12 9.12 -10.83
N PRO A 71 3.28 10.16 -11.10
CA PRO A 71 2.86 10.47 -12.46
C PRO A 71 4.02 11.02 -13.31
N ARG A 72 3.90 10.87 -14.63
CA ARG A 72 4.85 11.36 -15.61
C ARG A 72 4.14 12.05 -16.77
N LYS A 73 4.62 13.22 -17.21
CA LYS A 73 4.23 13.84 -18.48
C LYS A 73 5.24 13.48 -19.56
N MET A 74 4.75 13.14 -20.76
CA MET A 74 5.55 12.84 -21.94
C MET A 74 5.12 13.76 -23.07
N THR A 75 6.08 14.22 -23.87
CA THR A 75 5.83 15.05 -25.04
C THR A 75 6.51 14.40 -26.25
N PHE A 76 5.75 14.19 -27.31
CA PHE A 76 6.21 13.59 -28.57
C PHE A 76 6.12 14.64 -29.67
N ASN A 77 7.21 14.80 -30.42
CA ASN A 77 7.25 15.66 -31.59
C ASN A 77 7.36 14.78 -32.85
N LEU A 78 6.27 14.59 -33.55
CA LEU A 78 6.15 13.64 -34.65
C LEU A 78 6.70 14.21 -36.00
N ASN A 79 7.16 15.47 -36.01
CA ASN A 79 7.63 16.15 -37.25
C ASN A 79 9.10 15.87 -37.59
N ASN A 80 9.95 15.48 -36.63
CA ASN A 80 11.41 15.56 -36.80
C ASN A 80 12.19 14.28 -36.43
N ASP A 81 11.57 13.22 -36.00
CA ASP A 81 12.30 12.00 -35.61
C ASP A 81 12.28 10.95 -36.70
N ALA A 82 13.47 10.66 -37.28
CA ALA A 82 13.67 9.55 -38.18
C ALA A 82 13.29 8.16 -37.57
N ALA A 83 13.19 8.07 -36.24
CA ALA A 83 12.71 6.89 -35.53
C ALA A 83 11.20 6.66 -35.72
N TYR A 84 10.43 7.68 -36.11
CA TYR A 84 8.99 7.60 -36.40
C TYR A 84 8.68 7.46 -37.89
N ASP A 85 9.68 7.20 -38.71
CA ASP A 85 9.53 7.01 -40.17
C ASP A 85 8.91 5.63 -40.52
N SER A 86 7.72 5.40 -39.95
CA SER A 86 6.89 4.20 -40.18
C SER A 86 5.87 4.40 -41.31
N GLY A 87 6.13 5.37 -42.23
CA GLY A 87 5.28 5.60 -43.38
C GLY A 87 3.94 6.33 -43.09
N LEU A 88 3.74 6.78 -41.88
CA LEU A 88 2.62 7.61 -41.47
C LEU A 88 3.02 9.07 -41.64
N ILE A 89 2.33 9.79 -42.51
CA ILE A 89 2.44 11.27 -42.72
C ILE A 89 1.76 11.96 -41.51
N CYS A 90 2.33 11.77 -40.31
CA CYS A 90 1.84 12.43 -39.11
C CYS A 90 2.80 13.56 -38.77
N GLY A 91 2.29 14.80 -38.80
CA GLY A 91 3.05 16.00 -38.44
C GLY A 91 2.37 16.69 -37.27
N GLY A 92 2.98 16.70 -36.08
CA GLY A 92 2.36 17.37 -34.94
C GLY A 92 3.05 17.08 -33.61
N THR A 93 2.51 17.66 -32.55
CA THR A 93 2.96 17.46 -31.17
C THR A 93 1.86 16.78 -30.38
N LEU A 94 2.25 15.83 -29.54
CA LEU A 94 1.37 15.02 -28.70
C LEU A 94 1.88 15.08 -27.26
N GLU A 95 1.01 15.46 -26.32
CA GLU A 95 1.32 15.40 -24.89
C GLU A 95 0.47 14.34 -24.21
N ILE A 96 1.13 13.44 -23.45
CA ILE A 96 0.50 12.34 -22.73
C ILE A 96 0.83 12.46 -21.26
N PHE A 97 -0.21 12.38 -20.42
CA PHE A 97 -0.08 12.27 -18.98
C PHE A 97 -0.27 10.81 -18.58
N VAL A 98 0.71 10.25 -17.87
CA VAL A 98 0.70 8.88 -17.37
C VAL A 98 0.60 8.94 -15.86
N GLU A 99 -0.49 8.42 -15.29
CA GLU A 99 -0.75 8.42 -13.85
C GLU A 99 -0.88 7.01 -13.29
N PRO A 100 -0.42 6.76 -12.03
CA PRO A 100 -0.54 5.44 -11.43
C PRO A 100 -1.97 5.17 -11.00
N ILE A 101 -2.46 3.98 -11.30
CA ILE A 101 -3.70 3.40 -10.77
C ILE A 101 -3.33 2.49 -9.62
N LEU A 102 -3.54 2.99 -8.41
CA LEU A 102 -3.22 2.26 -7.17
C LEU A 102 -4.47 1.63 -6.57
N PRO A 103 -4.38 0.42 -6.01
CA PRO A 103 -5.47 -0.16 -5.26
C PRO A 103 -5.80 0.67 -4.03
N GLN A 104 -7.01 0.49 -3.50
CA GLN A 104 -7.36 1.09 -2.23
C GLN A 104 -6.49 0.47 -1.13
N PRO A 105 -5.80 1.27 -0.31
CA PRO A 105 -4.99 0.73 0.76
C PRO A 105 -5.88 0.03 1.79
N MET A 106 -5.52 -1.20 2.18
CA MET A 106 -6.23 -2.01 3.15
C MET A 106 -5.47 -2.02 4.47
N LEU A 107 -6.12 -1.61 5.56
CA LEU A 107 -5.59 -1.69 6.92
C LEU A 107 -6.23 -2.85 7.67
N TYR A 108 -5.45 -3.86 7.98
CA TYR A 108 -5.83 -4.96 8.87
C TYR A 108 -5.42 -4.62 10.31
N LEU A 109 -6.41 -4.51 11.19
CA LEU A 109 -6.23 -4.30 12.63
C LEU A 109 -6.42 -5.63 13.34
N PHE A 110 -5.33 -6.20 13.83
CA PHE A 110 -5.34 -7.41 14.65
C PHE A 110 -5.50 -7.03 16.12
N GLY A 111 -6.70 -7.26 16.64
CA GLY A 111 -7.23 -6.80 17.93
C GLY A 111 -8.33 -5.76 17.72
N GLY A 112 -9.53 -5.97 18.31
CA GLY A 112 -10.72 -5.12 18.23
C GLY A 112 -10.91 -4.18 19.43
N GLY A 113 -9.83 -3.86 20.18
CA GLY A 113 -9.88 -3.01 21.38
C GLY A 113 -10.04 -1.51 21.08
N HIS A 114 -9.94 -0.69 22.13
CA HIS A 114 -10.15 0.77 22.03
C HIS A 114 -9.24 1.46 21.03
N VAL A 115 -7.95 1.11 21.00
CA VAL A 115 -6.99 1.67 20.03
C VAL A 115 -7.41 1.32 18.60
N SER A 116 -7.84 0.07 18.35
CA SER A 116 -8.31 -0.34 17.02
C SER A 116 -9.59 0.38 16.62
N THR A 117 -10.52 0.57 17.54
CA THR A 117 -11.76 1.31 17.25
C THR A 117 -11.44 2.74 16.82
N ALA A 118 -10.60 3.45 17.58
CA ALA A 118 -10.17 4.80 17.22
C ALA A 118 -9.36 4.82 15.91
N ALA A 119 -8.40 3.89 15.74
CA ALA A 119 -7.58 3.81 14.53
C ALA A 119 -8.40 3.49 13.28
N ALA A 120 -9.41 2.62 13.38
CA ALA A 120 -10.31 2.30 12.27
C ALA A 120 -11.06 3.54 11.77
N HIS A 121 -11.58 4.38 12.67
CA HIS A 121 -12.27 5.62 12.31
C HIS A 121 -11.34 6.60 11.60
N VAL A 122 -10.17 6.90 12.18
CA VAL A 122 -9.21 7.85 11.61
C VAL A 122 -8.67 7.33 10.26
N ALA A 123 -8.33 6.04 10.18
CA ALA A 123 -7.82 5.44 8.95
C ALA A 123 -8.87 5.39 7.83
N HIS A 124 -10.13 5.09 8.17
CA HIS A 124 -11.24 5.13 7.21
C HIS A 124 -11.41 6.54 6.62
N GLN A 125 -11.40 7.58 7.45
CA GLN A 125 -11.43 8.98 6.99
C GLN A 125 -10.22 9.34 6.13
N ALA A 126 -9.05 8.73 6.41
CA ALA A 126 -7.83 8.87 5.60
C ALA A 126 -7.83 8.04 4.31
N GLY A 127 -8.94 7.34 3.99
CA GLY A 127 -9.16 6.59 2.76
C GLY A 127 -8.60 5.16 2.75
N PHE A 128 -8.35 4.56 3.92
CA PHE A 128 -8.07 3.14 4.04
C PHE A 128 -9.39 2.33 4.06
N ALA A 129 -9.42 1.18 3.40
CA ALA A 129 -10.37 0.13 3.70
C ALA A 129 -9.94 -0.56 5.00
N ILE A 130 -10.90 -1.05 5.79
CA ILE A 130 -10.65 -1.55 7.14
C ILE A 130 -11.01 -3.03 7.23
N GLY A 131 -10.04 -3.84 7.66
CA GLY A 131 -10.24 -5.23 8.07
C GLY A 131 -10.00 -5.37 9.57
N ILE A 132 -10.88 -6.07 10.27
CA ILE A 132 -10.79 -6.29 11.72
C ILE A 132 -10.63 -7.78 11.99
N VAL A 133 -9.68 -8.11 12.86
CA VAL A 133 -9.44 -9.49 13.32
C VAL A 133 -9.32 -9.50 14.83
N ASP A 134 -10.22 -10.18 15.55
CA ASP A 134 -10.13 -10.44 17.01
C ASP A 134 -10.80 -11.77 17.30
N ASP A 135 -10.22 -12.58 18.16
CA ASP A 135 -10.75 -13.90 18.53
C ASP A 135 -12.01 -13.85 19.41
N ARG A 136 -12.44 -12.65 19.77
CA ARG A 136 -13.66 -12.39 20.53
C ARG A 136 -14.71 -11.74 19.64
N GLU A 137 -15.80 -12.44 19.36
CA GLU A 137 -16.91 -11.93 18.52
C GLU A 137 -17.47 -10.59 19.03
N ALA A 138 -17.51 -10.39 20.35
CA ALA A 138 -17.92 -9.11 20.95
C ALA A 138 -16.98 -7.94 20.60
N PHE A 139 -15.78 -8.19 20.10
CA PHE A 139 -14.81 -7.19 19.69
C PHE A 139 -14.61 -7.13 18.16
N ALA A 140 -14.97 -8.17 17.42
CA ALA A 140 -14.92 -8.24 15.97
C ALA A 140 -16.35 -8.38 15.40
N ASN A 141 -17.09 -7.26 15.34
CA ASN A 141 -18.45 -7.26 14.82
C ASN A 141 -18.81 -5.93 14.13
N PRO A 142 -19.83 -5.92 13.26
CA PRO A 142 -20.26 -4.75 12.49
C PRO A 142 -20.79 -3.58 13.34
N GLU A 143 -21.31 -3.83 14.53
CA GLU A 143 -21.82 -2.77 15.42
C GLU A 143 -20.67 -1.88 15.91
N ARG A 144 -19.53 -2.50 16.24
CA ARG A 144 -18.33 -1.80 16.65
C ARG A 144 -17.56 -1.17 15.48
N PHE A 145 -17.59 -1.81 14.32
CA PHE A 145 -16.83 -1.41 13.14
C PHE A 145 -17.71 -1.30 11.90
N PRO A 146 -18.67 -0.35 11.88
CA PRO A 146 -19.60 -0.22 10.75
C PRO A 146 -18.90 0.18 9.44
N MET A 147 -17.66 0.71 9.50
CA MET A 147 -16.84 1.06 8.34
C MET A 147 -15.98 -0.11 7.82
N ALA A 148 -15.92 -1.25 8.54
CA ALA A 148 -15.09 -2.37 8.14
C ALA A 148 -15.63 -3.03 6.86
N THR A 149 -14.74 -3.33 5.93
CA THR A 149 -15.06 -4.07 4.70
C THR A 149 -15.02 -5.57 4.92
N GLU A 150 -14.27 -6.03 5.92
CA GLU A 150 -14.21 -7.41 6.34
C GLU A 150 -13.91 -7.54 7.84
N ILE A 151 -14.51 -8.55 8.46
CA ILE A 151 -14.37 -8.83 9.90
C ILE A 151 -14.17 -10.33 10.08
N HIS A 152 -13.16 -10.71 10.86
CA HIS A 152 -12.83 -12.09 11.20
C HIS A 152 -12.81 -12.28 12.71
N ALA A 153 -13.60 -13.21 13.21
CA ALA A 153 -13.66 -13.56 14.65
C ALA A 153 -12.71 -14.72 15.01
N SER A 154 -11.68 -14.94 14.20
CA SER A 154 -10.66 -15.96 14.43
C SER A 154 -9.35 -15.56 13.75
N TYR A 155 -8.25 -15.69 14.47
CA TYR A 155 -6.90 -15.48 13.91
C TYR A 155 -6.56 -16.56 12.86
N ASP A 156 -6.91 -17.83 13.13
CA ASP A 156 -6.61 -18.93 12.20
C ASP A 156 -7.33 -18.76 10.89
N GLU A 157 -8.62 -18.46 10.95
CA GLU A 157 -9.42 -18.14 9.74
C GLU A 157 -8.82 -16.97 8.96
N ALA A 158 -8.43 -15.90 9.66
CA ALA A 158 -7.81 -14.73 9.04
C ALA A 158 -6.47 -15.09 8.36
N PHE A 159 -5.63 -15.90 9.01
CA PHE A 159 -4.34 -16.33 8.43
C PHE A 159 -4.53 -17.17 7.16
N GLU A 160 -5.60 -17.98 7.12
CA GLU A 160 -5.91 -18.79 5.94
C GLU A 160 -6.53 -17.99 4.79
N LYS A 161 -7.35 -16.98 5.09
CA LYS A 161 -8.13 -16.22 4.08
C LYS A 161 -7.42 -14.97 3.59
N LEU A 162 -6.77 -14.23 4.48
CA LEU A 162 -6.16 -12.96 4.13
C LEU A 162 -4.92 -13.15 3.26
N ARG A 163 -4.77 -12.28 2.25
CA ARG A 163 -3.62 -12.24 1.35
C ARG A 163 -3.09 -10.80 1.28
N PRO A 164 -2.42 -10.32 2.34
CA PRO A 164 -1.83 -8.99 2.32
C PRO A 164 -0.81 -8.85 1.19
N ASN A 165 -0.88 -7.72 0.49
CA ASN A 165 -0.04 -7.38 -0.65
C ASN A 165 0.63 -6.01 -0.46
N ALA A 166 1.31 -5.50 -1.49
CA ALA A 166 2.00 -4.20 -1.47
C ALA A 166 1.10 -2.97 -1.19
N SER A 167 -0.22 -3.14 -1.07
CA SER A 167 -1.17 -2.09 -0.67
C SER A 167 -1.82 -2.38 0.69
N SER A 168 -1.37 -3.42 1.37
CA SER A 168 -1.89 -3.85 2.67
C SER A 168 -1.00 -3.37 3.81
N TYR A 169 -1.64 -2.97 4.90
CA TYR A 169 -1.03 -2.49 6.14
C TYR A 169 -1.54 -3.37 7.27
N VAL A 170 -0.65 -3.96 8.03
CA VAL A 170 -0.99 -4.82 9.19
C VAL A 170 -0.59 -4.09 10.46
N VAL A 171 -1.54 -3.88 11.36
CA VAL A 171 -1.29 -3.28 12.68
C VAL A 171 -1.74 -4.24 13.77
N ILE A 172 -0.78 -4.61 14.62
CA ILE A 172 -0.93 -5.59 15.69
C ILE A 172 -1.15 -4.85 17.00
N VAL A 173 -2.38 -4.89 17.50
CA VAL A 173 -2.84 -4.22 18.72
C VAL A 173 -3.66 -5.20 19.57
N THR A 174 -3.19 -6.45 19.65
CA THR A 174 -3.87 -7.51 20.41
C THR A 174 -3.80 -7.27 21.91
N ARG A 175 -4.60 -8.02 22.66
CA ARG A 175 -4.63 -7.91 24.13
C ARG A 175 -3.45 -8.54 24.86
N GLY A 176 -2.64 -9.36 24.18
CA GLY A 176 -1.65 -10.18 24.85
C GLY A 176 -0.42 -10.51 24.03
N HIS A 177 0.66 -10.79 24.75
CA HIS A 177 1.98 -11.11 24.21
C HIS A 177 1.97 -12.33 23.28
N LYS A 178 1.17 -13.36 23.63
CA LYS A 178 1.04 -14.59 22.85
C LYS A 178 0.40 -14.34 21.49
N ASP A 179 -0.66 -13.53 21.45
CA ASP A 179 -1.36 -13.22 20.21
C ASP A 179 -0.53 -12.27 19.35
N ASP A 180 0.15 -11.26 19.94
CA ASP A 180 1.08 -10.41 19.21
C ASP A 180 2.17 -11.23 18.51
N MET A 181 2.76 -12.19 19.21
CA MET A 181 3.80 -13.06 18.65
C MET A 181 3.26 -13.91 17.50
N ARG A 182 2.07 -14.50 17.66
CA ARG A 182 1.42 -15.32 16.65
C ARG A 182 1.06 -14.54 15.39
N VAL A 183 0.48 -13.35 15.55
CA VAL A 183 0.14 -12.46 14.42
C VAL A 183 1.40 -11.96 13.74
N LEU A 184 2.43 -11.59 14.50
CA LEU A 184 3.69 -11.12 13.92
C LEU A 184 4.38 -12.22 13.11
N ALA A 185 4.41 -13.46 13.63
CA ALA A 185 4.97 -14.62 12.92
C ALA A 185 4.33 -14.84 11.55
N TRP A 186 2.99 -14.66 11.47
CA TRP A 186 2.27 -14.70 10.20
C TRP A 186 2.58 -13.47 9.33
N ALA A 187 2.48 -12.25 9.88
CA ALA A 187 2.59 -11.01 9.14
C ALA A 187 3.95 -10.85 8.45
N VAL A 188 5.07 -11.23 9.10
CA VAL A 188 6.41 -11.11 8.51
C VAL A 188 6.66 -12.02 7.31
N ASN A 189 5.77 -12.98 7.06
CA ASN A 189 5.78 -13.86 5.90
C ASN A 189 4.86 -13.37 4.77
N THR A 190 4.13 -12.28 4.96
CA THR A 190 3.26 -11.68 3.95
C THR A 190 3.99 -10.61 3.13
N GLU A 191 3.38 -10.20 2.04
CA GLU A 191 3.86 -9.08 1.21
C GLU A 191 3.26 -7.73 1.64
N ALA A 192 2.74 -7.62 2.87
CA ALA A 192 2.20 -6.38 3.39
C ALA A 192 3.22 -5.23 3.27
N ARG A 193 2.79 -4.08 2.80
CA ARG A 193 3.61 -2.86 2.69
C ARG A 193 4.11 -2.36 4.04
N TYR A 194 3.31 -2.58 5.08
CA TYR A 194 3.58 -2.12 6.44
C TYR A 194 3.17 -3.19 7.45
N ILE A 195 4.02 -3.37 8.47
CA ILE A 195 3.71 -4.19 9.64
C ILE A 195 4.05 -3.36 10.87
N GLY A 196 3.04 -3.02 11.68
CA GLY A 196 3.21 -2.29 12.93
C GLY A 196 2.78 -3.12 14.13
N MET A 197 3.51 -3.02 15.25
CA MET A 197 3.13 -3.71 16.49
C MET A 197 3.18 -2.77 17.68
N ILE A 198 2.09 -2.74 18.47
CA ILE A 198 2.02 -1.96 19.70
C ILE A 198 2.82 -2.63 20.82
N GLY A 199 3.50 -1.82 21.62
CA GLY A 199 4.18 -2.28 22.80
C GLY A 199 5.35 -1.41 23.21
N SER A 200 5.80 -1.56 24.47
CA SER A 200 7.07 -0.95 24.91
C SER A 200 8.25 -1.58 24.18
N LYS A 201 9.38 -0.88 24.11
CA LYS A 201 10.64 -1.42 23.55
C LYS A 201 11.00 -2.77 24.16
N ARG A 202 10.83 -2.94 25.48
CA ARG A 202 11.08 -4.19 26.21
C ARG A 202 10.18 -5.32 25.69
N LYS A 203 8.86 -5.05 25.53
CA LYS A 203 7.89 -6.02 24.99
C LYS A 203 8.26 -6.45 23.58
N VAL A 204 8.56 -5.50 22.70
CA VAL A 204 8.96 -5.76 21.31
C VAL A 204 10.16 -6.69 21.22
N LEU A 205 11.23 -6.37 21.97
CA LEU A 205 12.44 -7.21 22.02
C LEU A 205 12.16 -8.63 22.55
N SER A 206 11.26 -8.76 23.53
CA SER A 206 10.87 -10.07 24.06
C SER A 206 10.16 -10.92 22.99
N VAL A 207 9.26 -10.30 22.19
CA VAL A 207 8.60 -10.98 21.07
C VAL A 207 9.60 -11.41 20.00
N TYR A 208 10.50 -10.51 19.59
CA TYR A 208 11.51 -10.84 18.58
C TYR A 208 12.42 -11.98 19.00
N ARG A 209 12.93 -11.95 20.26
CA ARG A 209 13.76 -13.05 20.80
C ARG A 209 13.02 -14.39 20.90
N ALA A 210 11.73 -14.36 21.20
CA ALA A 210 10.92 -15.57 21.24
C ALA A 210 10.78 -16.17 19.83
N LEU A 211 10.48 -15.35 18.82
CA LEU A 211 10.36 -15.79 17.43
C LEU A 211 11.69 -16.24 16.83
N GLU A 212 12.83 -15.62 17.20
CA GLU A 212 14.15 -16.11 16.79
C GLU A 212 14.42 -17.52 17.31
N LYS A 213 14.02 -17.82 18.55
CA LYS A 213 14.11 -19.19 19.12
C LYS A 213 13.22 -20.19 18.39
N GLU A 214 12.11 -19.74 17.79
CA GLU A 214 11.23 -20.54 16.93
C GLU A 214 11.76 -20.65 15.48
N GLY A 215 12.93 -20.07 15.17
CA GLY A 215 13.59 -20.18 13.86
C GLY A 215 13.31 -19.04 12.88
N PHE A 216 12.66 -17.97 13.31
CA PHE A 216 12.47 -16.80 12.44
C PHE A 216 13.76 -15.99 12.35
N PRO A 217 14.30 -15.73 11.14
CA PRO A 217 15.54 -14.95 10.99
C PRO A 217 15.32 -13.47 11.35
N ALA A 218 16.28 -12.88 12.08
CA ALA A 218 16.24 -11.50 12.57
C ALA A 218 15.93 -10.46 11.45
N VAL A 219 16.40 -10.70 10.22
CA VAL A 219 16.17 -9.83 9.07
C VAL A 219 14.69 -9.59 8.76
N LYS A 220 13.80 -10.55 9.09
CA LYS A 220 12.36 -10.38 8.90
C LYS A 220 11.75 -9.29 9.77
N PHE A 221 12.37 -8.98 10.91
CA PHE A 221 11.89 -7.97 11.84
C PHE A 221 12.37 -6.55 11.49
N GLU A 222 13.31 -6.39 10.56
CA GLU A 222 13.82 -5.07 10.15
C GLU A 222 12.75 -4.20 9.48
N ARG A 223 11.73 -4.82 8.88
CA ARG A 223 10.60 -4.14 8.25
C ARG A 223 9.43 -3.86 9.20
N VAL A 224 9.56 -4.27 10.47
CA VAL A 224 8.48 -4.12 11.46
C VAL A 224 8.63 -2.79 12.20
N HIS A 225 7.57 -2.02 12.20
CA HIS A 225 7.44 -0.75 12.91
C HIS A 225 6.97 -1.03 14.35
N ALA A 226 7.91 -1.08 15.28
CA ALA A 226 7.59 -1.38 16.67
C ALA A 226 8.56 -0.64 17.63
N PRO A 227 8.04 0.12 18.56
CA PRO A 227 6.62 0.48 18.80
C PRO A 227 5.98 1.17 17.59
N VAL A 228 4.71 0.81 17.27
CA VAL A 228 3.95 1.40 16.17
C VAL A 228 3.60 2.86 16.43
N GLY A 229 3.57 3.66 15.36
CA GLY A 229 3.17 5.07 15.39
C GLY A 229 4.33 6.06 15.56
N LEU A 230 4.08 7.29 15.14
CA LEU A 230 5.02 8.40 15.29
C LEU A 230 5.13 8.84 16.76
N GLU A 231 6.29 9.37 17.12
CA GLU A 231 6.53 9.90 18.48
C GLU A 231 5.92 11.28 18.64
N ILE A 232 4.65 11.33 19.04
CA ILE A 232 3.90 12.57 19.26
C ILE A 232 3.53 12.79 20.73
N GLY A 233 4.00 11.92 21.65
CA GLY A 233 3.65 11.96 23.07
C GLY A 233 2.23 11.45 23.36
N ALA A 234 1.64 10.62 22.48
CA ALA A 234 0.29 10.09 22.62
C ALA A 234 0.11 9.26 23.88
N LEU A 235 -1.00 9.49 24.61
CA LEU A 235 -1.35 8.83 25.86
C LEU A 235 -2.69 8.11 25.78
N THR A 236 -3.72 8.74 25.16
CA THR A 236 -5.05 8.14 25.05
C THR A 236 -5.15 7.20 23.82
N PRO A 237 -6.11 6.26 23.80
CA PRO A 237 -6.36 5.43 22.62
C PRO A 237 -6.55 6.23 21.34
N GLU A 238 -7.22 7.37 21.39
CA GLU A 238 -7.48 8.27 20.27
C GLU A 238 -6.19 8.95 19.77
N GLU A 239 -5.34 9.44 20.69
CA GLU A 239 -4.03 10.01 20.35
C GLU A 239 -3.10 8.96 19.76
N ILE A 240 -3.10 7.75 20.33
CA ILE A 240 -2.33 6.59 19.80
C ILE A 240 -2.83 6.25 18.39
N ALA A 241 -4.13 6.28 18.14
CA ALA A 241 -4.71 6.06 16.82
C ALA A 241 -4.23 7.09 15.80
N VAL A 242 -4.20 8.39 16.18
CA VAL A 242 -3.66 9.47 15.34
C VAL A 242 -2.18 9.23 15.03
N SER A 243 -1.39 8.86 16.03
CA SER A 243 0.04 8.52 15.88
C SER A 243 0.25 7.38 14.88
N ILE A 244 -0.53 6.29 15.02
CA ILE A 244 -0.47 5.13 14.13
C ILE A 244 -0.84 5.53 12.70
N VAL A 245 -1.99 6.18 12.50
CA VAL A 245 -2.48 6.53 11.17
C VAL A 245 -1.57 7.55 10.48
N ALA A 246 -0.98 8.49 11.22
CA ALA A 246 0.02 9.41 10.67
C ALA A 246 1.24 8.65 10.11
N GLU A 247 1.73 7.60 10.79
CA GLU A 247 2.81 6.75 10.30
C GLU A 247 2.38 5.97 9.04
N LEU A 248 1.17 5.39 9.04
CA LEU A 248 0.62 4.71 7.85
C LEU A 248 0.57 5.63 6.63
N ILE A 249 0.12 6.88 6.82
CA ILE A 249 0.09 7.90 5.76
C ILE A 249 1.51 8.24 5.29
N ALA A 250 2.47 8.40 6.19
CA ALA A 250 3.87 8.67 5.86
C ALA A 250 4.46 7.56 4.99
N VAL A 251 4.25 6.29 5.36
CA VAL A 251 4.67 5.13 4.57
C VAL A 251 3.97 5.08 3.21
N ARG A 252 2.65 5.34 3.18
CA ARG A 252 1.88 5.37 1.93
C ARG A 252 2.38 6.44 0.95
N ARG A 253 2.82 7.58 1.47
CA ARG A 253 3.30 8.71 0.67
C ARG A 253 4.80 8.69 0.39
N GLY A 254 5.52 7.64 0.83
CA GLY A 254 6.97 7.56 0.64
C GLY A 254 7.73 8.66 1.38
N ALA A 255 7.18 9.20 2.45
CA ALA A 255 7.82 10.21 3.26
C ALA A 255 8.99 9.56 4.03
N ALA A 256 10.19 9.63 3.46
CA ALA A 256 11.39 8.89 3.84
C ALA A 256 11.97 9.22 5.24
N LYS A 257 11.34 10.15 5.98
CA LYS A 257 11.86 10.63 7.28
C LYS A 257 10.77 10.86 8.32
N ALA A 258 9.71 10.04 8.33
CA ALA A 258 8.92 9.99 9.56
C ALA A 258 9.86 9.48 10.67
N PRO A 259 10.00 10.19 11.81
CA PRO A 259 10.89 9.76 12.89
C PRO A 259 10.42 8.39 13.39
N HIS A 260 11.14 7.37 12.99
CA HIS A 260 10.80 5.98 13.22
C HIS A 260 11.57 5.47 14.43
N LYS A 261 10.87 5.01 15.45
CA LYS A 261 11.42 4.41 16.68
C LYS A 261 11.67 2.90 16.58
N ALA A 262 11.71 2.31 15.39
CA ALA A 262 11.86 0.86 15.29
C ALA A 262 13.03 0.37 16.13
N VAL A 263 12.73 -0.49 17.07
CA VAL A 263 13.74 -1.19 17.87
C VAL A 263 14.34 -2.27 16.99
N ARG A 264 15.65 -2.16 16.72
CA ARG A 264 16.41 -3.21 16.05
C ARG A 264 17.00 -4.14 17.08
N LEU A 265 17.03 -5.43 16.77
CA LEU A 265 17.66 -6.45 17.66
C LEU A 265 19.13 -6.12 17.96
N SER A 266 19.86 -5.49 17.02
CA SER A 266 21.24 -5.00 17.25
C SER A 266 21.35 -3.95 18.36
N GLN A 267 20.27 -3.27 18.74
CA GLN A 267 20.24 -2.30 19.85
C GLN A 267 19.91 -2.93 21.20
N ALA A 268 19.59 -4.21 21.24
CA ALA A 268 19.19 -4.93 22.45
C ALA A 268 20.34 -5.08 23.47
N ALA A 269 21.59 -4.97 23.04
CA ALA A 269 22.77 -5.04 23.91
C ALA A 269 23.00 -3.77 24.77
N ALA A 270 22.30 -2.68 24.48
CA ALA A 270 22.50 -1.37 25.11
C ALA A 270 21.43 -0.99 26.16
N LEU A 271 20.45 -1.88 26.45
CA LEU A 271 19.44 -1.61 27.48
C LEU A 271 19.92 -2.16 28.83
N PRO A 272 19.81 -1.37 29.93
CA PRO A 272 20.12 -1.86 31.28
C PRO A 272 19.30 -3.10 31.60
N GLN A 273 19.95 -4.07 32.25
CA GLN A 273 19.30 -5.24 32.83
C GLN A 273 18.82 -4.80 34.21
N ASP A 274 17.59 -4.32 34.33
CA ASP A 274 16.89 -4.13 35.62
C ASP A 274 15.69 -5.07 35.69
#